data_180b4133c047f0e0278b8298f5943d5c
#
_entry.id   180b4133c047f0e0278b8298f5943d5c
#
_cell.length_a   1.000
_cell.length_b   1.000
_cell.length_c   1.000
_cell.angle_alpha   90.00
_cell.angle_beta   90.00
_cell.angle_gamma   90.00
#
_symmetry.space_group_name_H-M   'P 1'
#
loop_
_entity.id
_entity.type
_entity.pdbx_description
1 polymer ?
#
loop_
_entity_poly.entity_id
_entity_poly.type
_entity_poly.pdbx_seq_one_letter_code
_entity_poly.pdbx_strand_id
1 'polypeptide(L)'
;MHDYAPSVPEGDAVHRAAARLQVLAGQRVEVETPHPRAATKRLAERLDGRVLESVEAVGKNLLLRFEGDLVLRSHLRMTGRWRVEPRGARRAGLPWLVLRGAGHEAVLWNGPVLELTRGRNPVGRLGPDILGDPPDFESMLERLRSSPRERAVGEAVLDQRLVAGIGNLWKAEALWEARVSPWRSLDDVADRELLAVLDAAARLMRTGVEGTRPLRHVYRRAGRPCRRCGAVIRSYPQGDAARTAYWCPGCQRGGSEPAT
;
A
#
# COMPACT_ATOMS: atom_id res chain seq x y z
N MET A 1 -16.24 22.76 1.14
CA MET A 1 -14.99 22.51 1.90
C MET A 1 -14.68 21.03 1.79
N HIS A 2 -13.70 20.64 0.98
CA HIS A 2 -13.34 19.23 0.80
C HIS A 2 -12.40 18.83 1.94
N ASP A 3 -12.86 17.92 2.77
CA ASP A 3 -12.13 17.33 3.89
C ASP A 3 -10.88 16.60 3.37
N TYR A 4 -9.77 17.30 3.34
CA TYR A 4 -8.50 16.85 2.77
C TYR A 4 -7.59 16.30 3.86
N ALA A 5 -8.02 15.22 4.53
CA ALA A 5 -7.08 14.45 5.32
C ALA A 5 -6.19 13.64 4.35
N PRO A 6 -4.85 13.74 4.45
CA PRO A 6 -3.96 12.95 3.61
C PRO A 6 -4.28 11.47 3.76
N SER A 7 -4.42 10.77 2.64
CA SER A 7 -4.61 9.31 2.67
C SER A 7 -3.33 8.65 3.17
N VAL A 8 -3.47 7.67 4.05
CA VAL A 8 -2.37 6.78 4.42
C VAL A 8 -1.84 6.13 3.15
N PRO A 9 -0.52 6.12 2.92
CA PRO A 9 0.04 5.46 1.75
C PRO A 9 -0.26 3.95 1.77
N GLU A 10 -0.85 3.44 0.68
CA GLU A 10 -1.11 2.02 0.45
C GLU A 10 -0.32 1.55 -0.78
N GLY A 11 -0.57 0.36 -1.30
CA GLY A 11 0.16 -0.20 -2.43
C GLY A 11 0.23 0.73 -3.65
N ASP A 12 -0.89 1.37 -3.99
CA ASP A 12 -0.97 2.34 -5.09
C ASP A 12 0.03 3.50 -4.96
N ALA A 13 0.19 4.03 -3.76
CA ALA A 13 1.13 5.12 -3.50
C ALA A 13 2.59 4.66 -3.63
N VAL A 14 2.88 3.41 -3.26
CA VAL A 14 4.22 2.83 -3.38
C VAL A 14 4.55 2.52 -4.84
N HIS A 15 3.63 1.91 -5.59
CA HIS A 15 3.79 1.66 -7.03
C HIS A 15 3.99 2.97 -7.81
N ARG A 16 3.21 4.00 -7.51
CA ARG A 16 3.40 5.34 -8.09
C ARG A 16 4.77 5.94 -7.74
N ALA A 17 5.25 5.73 -6.51
CA ALA A 17 6.59 6.15 -6.12
C ALA A 17 7.66 5.38 -6.92
N ALA A 18 7.54 4.05 -7.03
CA ALA A 18 8.46 3.22 -7.80
C ALA A 18 8.55 3.70 -9.25
N ALA A 19 7.41 3.91 -9.92
CA ALA A 19 7.37 4.40 -11.30
C ALA A 19 8.11 5.74 -11.47
N ARG A 20 7.98 6.66 -10.51
CA ARG A 20 8.68 7.96 -10.55
C ARG A 20 10.19 7.82 -10.30
N LEU A 21 10.59 6.91 -9.42
CA LEU A 21 11.98 6.69 -9.09
C LEU A 21 12.76 5.97 -10.21
N GLN A 22 12.07 5.35 -11.19
CA GLN A 22 12.73 4.71 -12.35
C GLN A 22 13.69 5.65 -13.08
N VAL A 23 13.47 6.95 -13.01
CA VAL A 23 14.38 7.93 -13.63
C VAL A 23 15.82 7.85 -13.08
N LEU A 24 16.02 7.26 -11.90
CA LEU A 24 17.34 7.05 -11.29
C LEU A 24 17.90 5.64 -11.53
N ALA A 25 17.11 4.70 -12.04
CA ALA A 25 17.55 3.34 -12.31
C ALA A 25 18.68 3.34 -13.39
N GLY A 26 19.67 2.49 -13.18
CA GLY A 26 20.88 2.41 -14.00
C GLY A 26 21.91 3.52 -13.72
N GLN A 27 21.63 4.45 -12.82
CA GLN A 27 22.54 5.55 -12.53
C GLN A 27 23.36 5.30 -11.26
N ARG A 28 24.58 5.81 -11.24
CA ARG A 28 25.37 5.97 -10.02
C ARG A 28 24.79 7.13 -9.23
N VAL A 29 24.48 6.91 -7.95
CA VAL A 29 23.79 7.90 -7.12
C VAL A 29 24.66 8.36 -5.97
N GLU A 30 24.57 9.66 -5.68
CA GLU A 30 25.04 10.23 -4.42
C GLU A 30 23.94 10.05 -3.36
N VAL A 31 24.33 9.68 -2.13
CA VAL A 31 23.38 9.35 -1.07
C VAL A 31 23.60 10.21 0.16
N GLU A 32 22.54 10.87 0.61
CA GLU A 32 22.54 11.64 1.86
C GLU A 32 21.41 11.22 2.80
N THR A 33 21.68 11.30 4.10
CA THR A 33 20.71 11.05 5.17
C THR A 33 20.66 12.24 6.12
N PRO A 34 20.05 13.38 5.71
CA PRO A 34 20.07 14.63 6.49
C PRO A 34 19.35 14.54 7.83
N HIS A 35 18.30 13.68 7.93
CA HIS A 35 17.55 13.53 9.17
C HIS A 35 18.36 12.75 10.22
N PRO A 36 18.55 13.24 11.48
CA PRO A 36 19.39 12.58 12.49
C PRO A 36 19.05 11.10 12.73
N ARG A 37 17.76 10.76 12.81
CA ARG A 37 17.32 9.36 12.98
C ARG A 37 17.62 8.46 11.78
N ALA A 38 17.74 9.02 10.59
CA ALA A 38 18.11 8.26 9.40
C ALA A 38 19.64 8.09 9.31
N ALA A 39 20.40 9.11 9.73
CA ALA A 39 21.86 9.07 9.76
C ALA A 39 22.40 7.90 10.61
N THR A 40 21.73 7.55 11.73
CA THR A 40 22.11 6.41 12.57
C THR A 40 22.11 5.06 11.82
N LYS A 41 21.43 4.96 10.69
CA LYS A 41 21.39 3.74 9.85
C LYS A 41 22.61 3.60 8.94
N ARG A 42 23.45 4.63 8.86
CA ARG A 42 24.69 4.67 8.07
C ARG A 42 24.48 4.28 6.59
N LEU A 43 23.33 4.68 6.02
CA LEU A 43 22.97 4.31 4.65
C LEU A 43 23.84 5.05 3.62
N ALA A 44 24.14 6.33 3.87
CA ALA A 44 25.03 7.09 3.01
C ALA A 44 26.39 6.42 2.86
N GLU A 45 27.04 6.03 3.97
CA GLU A 45 28.35 5.36 3.97
C GLU A 45 28.37 4.03 3.16
N ARG A 46 27.20 3.38 3.05
CA ARG A 46 27.08 2.05 2.42
C ARG A 46 26.61 2.11 0.99
N LEU A 47 25.88 3.15 0.59
CA LEU A 47 25.20 3.25 -0.69
C LEU A 47 25.74 4.38 -1.57
N ASP A 48 26.45 5.36 -1.00
CA ASP A 48 27.01 6.48 -1.76
C ASP A 48 27.95 6.00 -2.86
N GLY A 49 27.81 6.58 -4.03
CA GLY A 49 28.60 6.21 -5.20
C GLY A 49 28.26 4.85 -5.85
N ARG A 50 27.22 4.13 -5.40
CA ARG A 50 26.80 2.87 -6.02
C ARG A 50 25.81 3.09 -7.15
N VAL A 51 25.73 2.14 -8.06
CA VAL A 51 24.70 2.12 -9.10
C VAL A 51 23.38 1.66 -8.47
N LEU A 52 22.31 2.42 -8.66
CA LEU A 52 20.94 2.00 -8.40
C LEU A 52 20.46 1.15 -9.59
N GLU A 53 20.49 -0.18 -9.46
CA GLU A 53 20.22 -1.10 -10.56
C GLU A 53 18.74 -1.14 -10.93
N SER A 54 17.84 -1.20 -9.93
CA SER A 54 16.40 -1.23 -10.16
C SER A 54 15.61 -0.66 -8.98
N VAL A 55 14.38 -0.26 -9.28
CA VAL A 55 13.37 0.18 -8.30
C VAL A 55 12.09 -0.59 -8.56
N GLU A 56 11.57 -1.26 -7.56
CA GLU A 56 10.33 -2.02 -7.67
C GLU A 56 9.44 -1.82 -6.44
N ALA A 57 8.13 -1.94 -6.64
CA ALA A 57 7.16 -1.98 -5.56
C ALA A 57 6.70 -3.41 -5.35
N VAL A 58 6.59 -3.84 -4.08
CA VAL A 58 6.00 -5.13 -3.71
C VAL A 58 5.07 -4.89 -2.53
N GLY A 59 3.78 -4.94 -2.77
CA GLY A 59 2.77 -4.57 -1.81
C GLY A 59 2.93 -3.11 -1.34
N LYS A 60 3.21 -2.93 -0.07
CA LYS A 60 3.44 -1.61 0.54
C LYS A 60 4.91 -1.28 0.75
N ASN A 61 5.80 -2.01 0.10
CA ASN A 61 7.24 -1.84 0.21
C ASN A 61 7.82 -1.37 -1.12
N LEU A 62 8.71 -0.40 -1.04
CA LEU A 62 9.58 0.01 -2.14
C LEU A 62 10.93 -0.67 -1.95
N LEU A 63 11.40 -1.36 -2.96
CA LEU A 63 12.69 -2.04 -3.00
C LEU A 63 13.59 -1.30 -3.99
N LEU A 64 14.73 -0.84 -3.50
CA LEU A 64 15.78 -0.22 -4.31
C LEU A 64 16.98 -1.17 -4.30
N ARG A 65 17.32 -1.72 -5.45
CA ARG A 65 18.45 -2.64 -5.62
C ARG A 65 19.67 -1.87 -6.05
N PHE A 66 20.76 -2.09 -5.36
CA PHE A 66 22.04 -1.42 -5.64
C PHE A 66 23.11 -2.46 -5.96
N GLU A 67 24.11 -2.01 -6.68
CA GLU A 67 25.32 -2.76 -6.97
C GLU A 67 25.89 -3.47 -5.73
N GLY A 68 26.25 -4.76 -5.88
CA GLY A 68 26.79 -5.61 -4.81
C GLY A 68 25.72 -6.27 -3.93
N ASP A 69 24.59 -6.68 -4.52
CA ASP A 69 23.49 -7.38 -3.89
C ASP A 69 22.84 -6.64 -2.70
N LEU A 70 22.96 -5.32 -2.69
CA LEU A 70 22.37 -4.51 -1.65
C LEU A 70 20.92 -4.15 -2.01
N VAL A 71 20.00 -4.42 -1.09
CA VAL A 71 18.58 -4.10 -1.24
C VAL A 71 18.14 -3.20 -0.10
N LEU A 72 17.77 -1.96 -0.43
CA LEU A 72 17.15 -1.04 0.51
C LEU A 72 15.62 -1.17 0.43
N ARG A 73 15.01 -1.66 1.51
CA ARG A 73 13.57 -1.68 1.70
C ARG A 73 13.11 -0.38 2.36
N SER A 74 12.16 0.29 1.74
CA SER A 74 11.47 1.45 2.30
C SER A 74 9.99 1.15 2.47
N HIS A 75 9.43 1.43 3.66
CA HIS A 75 8.00 1.35 3.92
C HIS A 75 7.49 2.69 4.46
N LEU A 76 6.49 3.26 3.79
CA LEU A 76 6.03 4.64 4.03
C LEU A 76 5.23 4.81 5.33
N ARG A 77 4.72 3.73 5.92
CA ARG A 77 3.87 3.80 7.12
C ARG A 77 2.68 4.76 6.90
N MET A 78 2.45 5.68 7.84
CA MET A 78 1.26 6.56 7.85
C MET A 78 1.46 7.87 7.09
N THR A 79 2.69 8.40 7.06
CA THR A 79 2.97 9.77 6.58
C THR A 79 4.18 9.87 5.66
N GLY A 80 4.88 8.75 5.42
CA GLY A 80 6.02 8.69 4.53
C GLY A 80 5.65 9.03 3.09
N ARG A 81 6.57 9.67 2.38
CA ARG A 81 6.38 9.97 0.96
C ARG A 81 7.72 10.08 0.24
N TRP A 82 7.80 9.50 -0.94
CA TRP A 82 8.85 9.75 -1.90
C TRP A 82 8.45 10.88 -2.85
N ARG A 83 9.39 11.71 -3.22
CA ARG A 83 9.27 12.71 -4.30
C ARG A 83 10.46 12.58 -5.22
N VAL A 84 10.26 12.85 -6.49
CA VAL A 84 11.32 13.03 -7.48
C VAL A 84 11.29 14.49 -7.89
N GLU A 85 12.44 15.14 -7.81
CA GLU A 85 12.62 16.56 -8.04
C GLU A 85 13.85 16.75 -8.97
N PRO A 86 13.96 17.87 -9.70
CA PRO A 86 15.19 18.22 -10.37
C PRO A 86 16.37 18.25 -9.39
N ARG A 87 17.56 17.84 -9.82
CA ARG A 87 18.76 17.86 -8.99
C ARG A 87 19.04 19.26 -8.46
N GLY A 88 19.32 19.38 -7.18
CA GLY A 88 19.61 20.66 -6.51
C GLY A 88 18.37 21.51 -6.18
N ALA A 89 17.16 20.95 -6.28
CA ALA A 89 15.94 21.64 -5.90
C ALA A 89 16.00 22.14 -4.45
N ARG A 90 15.60 23.40 -4.23
CA ARG A 90 15.52 23.97 -2.88
C ARG A 90 14.41 23.29 -2.09
N ARG A 91 14.71 22.92 -0.84
CA ARG A 91 13.75 22.29 0.05
C ARG A 91 13.87 22.83 1.47
N ALA A 92 12.75 22.88 2.18
CA ALA A 92 12.73 23.19 3.60
C ALA A 92 12.63 21.88 4.41
N GLY A 93 13.33 21.83 5.55
CA GLY A 93 13.35 20.69 6.45
C GLY A 93 14.41 19.63 6.10
N LEU A 94 14.41 18.54 6.88
CA LEU A 94 15.42 17.49 6.80
C LEU A 94 14.77 16.19 6.27
N PRO A 95 14.98 15.83 4.99
CA PRO A 95 14.52 14.56 4.47
C PRO A 95 15.26 13.38 5.13
N TRP A 96 14.64 12.21 5.15
CA TRP A 96 15.23 11.01 5.69
C TRP A 96 16.30 10.39 4.78
N LEU A 97 16.10 10.48 3.48
CA LEU A 97 17.04 9.98 2.48
C LEU A 97 16.94 10.83 1.23
N VAL A 98 18.07 11.12 0.62
CA VAL A 98 18.19 11.74 -0.71
C VAL A 98 19.07 10.86 -1.56
N LEU A 99 18.60 10.50 -2.74
CA LEU A 99 19.36 9.81 -3.78
C LEU A 99 19.47 10.74 -4.98
N ARG A 100 20.69 11.16 -5.34
CA ARG A 100 20.92 12.08 -6.47
C ARG A 100 21.55 11.35 -7.64
N GLY A 101 20.86 11.36 -8.76
CA GLY A 101 21.40 11.00 -10.06
C GLY A 101 21.90 12.20 -10.86
N ALA A 102 22.10 12.04 -12.15
CA ALA A 102 22.65 13.09 -13.02
C ALA A 102 21.74 14.33 -13.12
N GLY A 103 20.45 14.16 -13.38
CA GLY A 103 19.49 15.26 -13.57
C GLY A 103 18.37 15.36 -12.53
N HIS A 104 18.15 14.30 -11.75
CA HIS A 104 17.07 14.21 -10.79
C HIS A 104 17.55 13.72 -9.45
N GLU A 105 16.75 13.98 -8.43
CA GLU A 105 16.95 13.42 -7.10
C GLU A 105 15.64 12.86 -6.55
N ALA A 106 15.73 11.72 -5.87
CA ALA A 106 14.63 11.12 -5.14
C ALA A 106 14.76 11.45 -3.64
N VAL A 107 13.71 11.96 -3.06
CA VAL A 107 13.70 12.50 -1.69
C VAL A 107 12.65 11.79 -0.86
N LEU A 108 13.07 11.13 0.21
CA LEU A 108 12.18 10.47 1.17
C LEU A 108 11.91 11.38 2.36
N TRP A 109 10.65 11.67 2.58
CA TRP A 109 10.15 12.37 3.77
C TRP A 109 9.43 11.39 4.70
N ASN A 110 9.65 11.54 6.01
CA ASN A 110 8.99 10.74 7.06
C ASN A 110 9.08 9.23 6.81
N GLY A 111 10.27 8.72 6.48
CA GLY A 111 10.53 7.33 6.14
C GLY A 111 11.06 6.50 7.31
N PRO A 112 10.25 6.13 8.32
CA PRO A 112 10.75 5.48 9.54
C PRO A 112 11.29 4.07 9.30
N VAL A 113 10.89 3.43 8.22
CA VAL A 113 11.35 2.09 7.85
C VAL A 113 12.26 2.19 6.63
N LEU A 114 13.55 2.09 6.90
CA LEU A 114 14.62 1.94 5.92
C LEU A 114 15.50 0.78 6.41
N GLU A 115 15.49 -0.32 5.69
CA GLU A 115 16.24 -1.53 6.02
C GLU A 115 17.12 -1.93 4.85
N LEU A 116 18.42 -1.96 5.08
CA LEU A 116 19.41 -2.37 4.09
C LEU A 116 19.83 -3.83 4.36
N THR A 117 19.63 -4.68 3.38
CA THR A 117 19.98 -6.10 3.41
C THR A 117 20.95 -6.42 2.27
N ARG A 118 21.66 -7.56 2.38
CA ARG A 118 22.47 -8.11 1.31
C ARG A 118 22.04 -9.55 1.04
N GLY A 119 21.82 -9.90 -0.23
CA GLY A 119 21.48 -11.27 -0.66
C GLY A 119 20.17 -11.84 -0.09
N ARG A 120 19.34 -11.02 0.58
CA ARG A 120 18.06 -11.44 1.16
C ARG A 120 16.90 -10.77 0.46
N ASN A 121 15.84 -11.53 0.24
CA ASN A 121 14.55 -10.95 -0.14
C ASN A 121 13.82 -10.42 1.12
N PRO A 122 13.77 -9.10 1.35
CA PRO A 122 13.20 -8.54 2.58
C PRO A 122 11.67 -8.65 2.64
N VAL A 123 11.04 -9.12 1.57
CA VAL A 123 9.57 -9.22 1.43
C VAL A 123 9.10 -10.65 1.11
N GLY A 124 9.94 -11.66 1.29
CA GLY A 124 9.66 -13.06 0.93
C GLY A 124 8.48 -13.72 1.69
N ARG A 125 7.93 -13.05 2.71
CA ARG A 125 6.73 -13.52 3.44
C ARG A 125 5.43 -12.90 2.93
N LEU A 126 5.47 -12.00 1.96
CA LEU A 126 4.28 -11.40 1.39
C LEU A 126 3.58 -12.39 0.46
N GLY A 127 2.26 -12.24 0.37
CA GLY A 127 1.46 -12.85 -0.67
C GLY A 127 1.69 -12.16 -2.02
N PRO A 128 1.02 -12.64 -3.08
CA PRO A 128 1.06 -12.00 -4.38
C PRO A 128 0.61 -10.54 -4.28
N ASP A 129 1.26 -9.67 -5.06
CA ASP A 129 0.90 -8.25 -5.10
C ASP A 129 -0.37 -8.04 -5.91
N ILE A 130 -1.35 -7.35 -5.33
CA ILE A 130 -2.61 -7.01 -6.00
C ILE A 130 -2.40 -6.14 -7.24
N LEU A 131 -1.29 -5.42 -7.31
CA LEU A 131 -0.88 -4.60 -8.45
C LEU A 131 0.13 -5.29 -9.36
N GLY A 132 0.33 -6.61 -9.21
CA GLY A 132 1.12 -7.41 -10.15
C GLY A 132 0.63 -7.25 -11.59
N ASP A 133 1.49 -7.50 -12.57
CA ASP A 133 1.13 -7.38 -13.98
C ASP A 133 1.49 -8.65 -14.76
N PRO A 134 0.51 -9.54 -15.01
CA PRO A 134 -0.87 -9.55 -14.48
C PRO A 134 -0.93 -9.91 -12.98
N PRO A 135 -2.00 -9.53 -12.24
CA PRO A 135 -2.16 -9.94 -10.86
C PRO A 135 -2.50 -11.44 -10.78
N ASP A 136 -1.83 -12.13 -9.88
CA ASP A 136 -2.04 -13.57 -9.66
C ASP A 136 -3.23 -13.81 -8.72
N PHE A 137 -4.45 -13.68 -9.26
CA PHE A 137 -5.67 -13.88 -8.48
C PHE A 137 -5.87 -15.32 -8.02
N GLU A 138 -5.33 -16.30 -8.75
CA GLU A 138 -5.43 -17.72 -8.39
C GLU A 138 -4.67 -17.98 -7.08
N SER A 139 -3.39 -17.62 -7.01
CA SER A 139 -2.61 -17.76 -5.78
C SER A 139 -3.16 -16.92 -4.62
N MET A 140 -3.75 -15.74 -4.90
CA MET A 140 -4.41 -14.95 -3.85
C MET A 140 -5.63 -15.68 -3.30
N LEU A 141 -6.47 -16.25 -4.16
CA LEU A 141 -7.65 -17.01 -3.77
C LEU A 141 -7.26 -18.25 -2.95
N GLU A 142 -6.29 -19.03 -3.41
CA GLU A 142 -5.76 -20.18 -2.68
C GLU A 142 -5.28 -19.81 -1.27
N ARG A 143 -4.53 -18.71 -1.15
CA ARG A 143 -4.06 -18.22 0.16
C ARG A 143 -5.20 -17.76 1.06
N LEU A 144 -6.21 -17.09 0.51
CA LEU A 144 -7.42 -16.72 1.27
C LEU A 144 -8.13 -17.98 1.76
N ARG A 145 -8.26 -19.02 0.93
CA ARG A 145 -8.90 -20.29 1.30
C ARG A 145 -8.08 -21.15 2.28
N SER A 146 -6.78 -20.98 2.31
CA SER A 146 -5.90 -21.63 3.30
C SER A 146 -5.88 -20.93 4.67
N SER A 147 -6.48 -19.75 4.78
CA SER A 147 -6.68 -19.05 6.06
C SER A 147 -7.84 -19.66 6.86
N PRO A 148 -7.89 -19.49 8.19
CA PRO A 148 -9.04 -19.95 8.98
C PRO A 148 -10.37 -19.49 8.36
N ARG A 149 -11.27 -20.43 8.16
CA ARG A 149 -12.51 -20.21 7.38
C ARG A 149 -13.50 -19.27 8.04
N GLU A 150 -13.52 -19.25 9.37
CA GLU A 150 -14.31 -18.35 10.20
C GLU A 150 -13.83 -16.90 10.18
N ARG A 151 -12.62 -16.68 9.68
CA ARG A 151 -12.01 -15.34 9.60
C ARG A 151 -12.83 -14.42 8.70
N ALA A 152 -13.11 -13.21 9.21
CA ALA A 152 -13.85 -12.23 8.43
C ALA A 152 -13.09 -11.81 7.15
N VAL A 153 -13.79 -11.72 6.03
CA VAL A 153 -13.22 -11.30 4.74
C VAL A 153 -12.50 -9.96 4.84
N GLY A 154 -13.07 -9.01 5.60
CA GLY A 154 -12.43 -7.69 5.79
C GLY A 154 -11.08 -7.75 6.49
N GLU A 155 -10.82 -8.76 7.31
CA GLU A 155 -9.52 -9.00 7.94
C GLU A 155 -8.58 -9.76 7.00
N ALA A 156 -9.10 -10.77 6.34
CA ALA A 156 -8.31 -11.63 5.46
C ALA A 156 -7.66 -10.84 4.31
N VAL A 157 -8.42 -9.96 3.64
CA VAL A 157 -7.89 -9.15 2.53
C VAL A 157 -6.90 -8.06 2.97
N LEU A 158 -6.80 -7.75 4.26
CA LEU A 158 -5.78 -6.84 4.81
C LEU A 158 -4.47 -7.56 5.16
N ASP A 159 -4.50 -8.89 5.27
CA ASP A 159 -3.31 -9.66 5.60
C ASP A 159 -2.35 -9.69 4.41
N GLN A 160 -1.25 -8.98 4.55
CA GLN A 160 -0.25 -8.85 3.49
C GLN A 160 0.44 -10.18 3.13
N ARG A 161 0.26 -11.23 3.93
CA ARG A 161 0.75 -12.59 3.63
C ARG A 161 -0.19 -13.32 2.68
N LEU A 162 -1.45 -12.93 2.63
CA LEU A 162 -2.46 -13.51 1.74
C LEU A 162 -2.54 -12.70 0.43
N VAL A 163 -2.70 -11.38 0.55
CA VAL A 163 -2.75 -10.44 -0.57
C VAL A 163 -1.92 -9.20 -0.22
N ALA A 164 -0.84 -8.97 -0.92
CA ALA A 164 -0.02 -7.79 -0.67
C ALA A 164 -0.58 -6.54 -1.37
N GLY A 165 -0.38 -5.37 -0.73
CA GLY A 165 -0.72 -4.06 -1.30
C GLY A 165 -2.01 -3.45 -0.76
N ILE A 166 -3.06 -4.24 -0.54
CA ILE A 166 -4.35 -3.72 -0.08
C ILE A 166 -4.23 -3.13 1.33
N GLY A 167 -4.68 -1.90 1.49
CA GLY A 167 -4.83 -1.25 2.78
C GLY A 167 -6.29 -0.97 3.11
N ASN A 168 -6.51 -0.22 4.18
CA ASN A 168 -7.86 -0.05 4.73
C ASN A 168 -8.81 0.74 3.83
N LEU A 169 -8.26 1.70 3.06
CA LEU A 169 -9.03 2.44 2.06
C LEU A 169 -9.52 1.49 0.97
N TRP A 170 -8.58 0.79 0.34
CA TRP A 170 -8.89 -0.05 -0.81
C TRP A 170 -9.69 -1.29 -0.43
N LYS A 171 -9.47 -1.86 0.77
CA LYS A 171 -10.37 -2.88 1.34
C LYS A 171 -11.82 -2.40 1.39
N ALA A 172 -12.05 -1.22 1.97
CA ALA A 172 -13.40 -0.72 2.15
C ALA A 172 -14.10 -0.46 0.80
N GLU A 173 -13.41 0.18 -0.14
CA GLU A 173 -13.97 0.50 -1.46
C GLU A 173 -14.17 -0.76 -2.32
N ALA A 174 -13.22 -1.71 -2.32
CA ALA A 174 -13.34 -2.96 -3.09
C ALA A 174 -14.49 -3.84 -2.58
N LEU A 175 -14.61 -4.01 -1.27
CA LEU A 175 -15.72 -4.75 -0.67
C LEU A 175 -17.08 -4.10 -0.96
N TRP A 176 -17.14 -2.75 -0.97
CA TRP A 176 -18.37 -2.05 -1.33
C TRP A 176 -18.71 -2.19 -2.82
N GLU A 177 -17.71 -2.12 -3.68
CA GLU A 177 -17.87 -2.32 -5.12
C GLU A 177 -18.43 -3.71 -5.41
N ALA A 178 -17.82 -4.75 -4.84
CA ALA A 178 -18.22 -6.15 -4.97
C ALA A 178 -19.48 -6.52 -4.17
N ARG A 179 -20.04 -5.61 -3.36
CA ARG A 179 -21.20 -5.81 -2.47
C ARG A 179 -21.00 -6.92 -1.43
N VAL A 180 -19.77 -7.18 -1.03
CA VAL A 180 -19.42 -8.17 0.00
C VAL A 180 -19.29 -7.48 1.35
N SER A 181 -20.00 -7.97 2.37
CA SER A 181 -19.88 -7.44 3.74
C SER A 181 -18.49 -7.78 4.30
N PRO A 182 -17.79 -6.82 4.94
CA PRO A 182 -16.51 -7.09 5.60
C PRO A 182 -16.64 -8.09 6.76
N TRP A 183 -17.86 -8.32 7.25
CA TRP A 183 -18.18 -9.15 8.40
C TRP A 183 -18.52 -10.61 8.05
N ARG A 184 -18.71 -10.92 6.78
CA ARG A 184 -18.90 -12.31 6.35
C ARG A 184 -17.61 -13.10 6.55
N SER A 185 -17.75 -14.35 6.99
CA SER A 185 -16.62 -15.27 7.07
C SER A 185 -16.12 -15.66 5.69
N LEU A 186 -14.88 -16.11 5.59
CA LEU A 186 -14.37 -16.67 4.34
C LEU A 186 -15.17 -17.89 3.88
N ASP A 187 -15.77 -18.64 4.80
CA ASP A 187 -16.61 -19.81 4.48
C ASP A 187 -17.95 -19.41 3.83
N ASP A 188 -18.51 -18.27 4.25
CA ASP A 188 -19.79 -17.76 3.74
C ASP A 188 -19.67 -17.06 2.37
N VAL A 189 -18.45 -16.73 1.93
CA VAL A 189 -18.20 -15.99 0.68
C VAL A 189 -17.75 -16.95 -0.41
N ALA A 190 -18.48 -17.00 -1.52
CA ALA A 190 -18.10 -17.84 -2.66
C ALA A 190 -16.83 -17.34 -3.35
N ASP A 191 -16.10 -18.24 -4.07
CA ASP A 191 -14.87 -17.88 -4.79
C ASP A 191 -15.09 -16.74 -5.79
N ARG A 192 -16.21 -16.76 -6.53
CA ARG A 192 -16.58 -15.69 -7.46
C ARG A 192 -16.70 -14.32 -6.78
N GLU A 193 -17.16 -14.28 -5.52
CA GLU A 193 -17.30 -13.05 -4.75
C GLU A 193 -15.91 -12.57 -4.27
N LEU A 194 -15.05 -13.48 -3.82
CA LEU A 194 -13.64 -13.14 -3.46
C LEU A 194 -12.88 -12.63 -4.67
N LEU A 195 -13.00 -13.30 -5.82
CA LEU A 195 -12.38 -12.83 -7.08
C LEU A 195 -12.91 -11.46 -7.50
N ALA A 196 -14.21 -11.19 -7.34
CA ALA A 196 -14.78 -9.88 -7.60
C ALA A 196 -14.22 -8.78 -6.66
N VAL A 197 -13.93 -9.11 -5.40
CA VAL A 197 -13.26 -8.19 -4.45
C VAL A 197 -11.82 -7.92 -4.88
N LEU A 198 -11.07 -8.96 -5.28
CA LEU A 198 -9.69 -8.83 -5.74
C LEU A 198 -9.61 -8.00 -7.04
N ASP A 199 -10.46 -8.28 -8.01
CA ASP A 199 -10.53 -7.51 -9.26
C ASP A 199 -10.87 -6.04 -8.99
N ALA A 200 -11.89 -5.78 -8.17
CA ALA A 200 -12.25 -4.41 -7.79
C ALA A 200 -11.08 -3.70 -7.11
N ALA A 201 -10.35 -4.38 -6.20
CA ALA A 201 -9.18 -3.80 -5.55
C ALA A 201 -8.07 -3.47 -6.56
N ALA A 202 -7.72 -4.41 -7.44
CA ALA A 202 -6.69 -4.22 -8.46
C ALA A 202 -7.04 -3.05 -9.39
N ARG A 203 -8.25 -3.02 -9.90
CA ARG A 203 -8.74 -1.97 -10.83
C ARG A 203 -8.75 -0.59 -10.16
N LEU A 204 -9.33 -0.47 -8.96
CA LEU A 204 -9.38 0.78 -8.22
C LEU A 204 -7.99 1.28 -7.83
N MET A 205 -7.10 0.40 -7.41
CA MET A 205 -5.74 0.75 -7.05
C MET A 205 -4.89 1.18 -8.26
N ARG A 206 -5.10 0.58 -9.45
CA ARG A 206 -4.44 1.04 -10.70
C ARG A 206 -4.78 2.48 -11.03
N THR A 207 -6.04 2.90 -10.91
CA THR A 207 -6.38 4.32 -11.10
C THR A 207 -5.64 5.23 -10.10
N GLY A 208 -5.40 4.72 -8.89
CA GLY A 208 -4.56 5.40 -7.88
C GLY A 208 -3.10 5.52 -8.30
N VAL A 209 -2.52 4.49 -8.93
CA VAL A 209 -1.16 4.51 -9.48
C VAL A 209 -1.03 5.56 -10.58
N GLU A 210 -2.02 5.67 -11.45
CA GLU A 210 -2.09 6.65 -12.55
C GLU A 210 -2.27 8.10 -12.04
N GLY A 211 -2.48 8.28 -10.74
CA GLY A 211 -2.64 9.60 -10.13
C GLY A 211 -4.07 10.09 -10.04
N THR A 212 -5.03 9.33 -10.55
CA THR A 212 -6.45 9.62 -10.39
C THR A 212 -6.88 9.31 -8.95
N ARG A 213 -7.59 10.23 -8.33
CA ARG A 213 -8.17 10.01 -7.01
C ARG A 213 -9.59 9.47 -7.15
N PRO A 214 -9.82 8.18 -6.91
CA PRO A 214 -11.16 7.64 -6.99
C PRO A 214 -12.05 8.24 -5.92
N LEU A 215 -13.32 8.35 -6.29
CA LEU A 215 -14.36 8.81 -5.38
C LEU A 215 -14.51 7.79 -4.24
N ARG A 216 -14.47 8.27 -3.00
CA ARG A 216 -14.72 7.41 -1.83
C ARG A 216 -16.22 7.20 -1.65
N HIS A 217 -16.62 5.94 -1.60
CA HIS A 217 -18.02 5.54 -1.43
C HIS A 217 -18.35 5.21 0.03
N VAL A 218 -17.45 4.54 0.74
CA VAL A 218 -17.64 4.16 2.14
C VAL A 218 -16.49 4.57 3.06
N TYR A 219 -15.26 4.57 2.58
CA TYR A 219 -14.10 4.87 3.41
C TYR A 219 -14.15 6.28 4.02
N ARG A 220 -14.10 6.36 5.37
CA ARG A 220 -14.23 7.62 6.14
C ARG A 220 -15.53 8.38 5.85
N ARG A 221 -16.61 7.64 5.58
CA ARG A 221 -17.93 8.22 5.32
C ARG A 221 -19.01 7.71 6.27
N ALA A 222 -18.64 7.16 7.43
CA ALA A 222 -19.59 6.79 8.45
C ALA A 222 -20.55 7.95 8.79
N GLY A 223 -21.81 7.63 9.00
CA GLY A 223 -22.88 8.62 9.24
C GLY A 223 -23.41 9.31 7.97
N ARG A 224 -22.80 9.13 6.80
CA ARG A 224 -23.27 9.71 5.53
C ARG A 224 -24.10 8.69 4.74
N PRO A 225 -25.04 9.15 3.89
CA PRO A 225 -25.80 8.26 3.04
C PRO A 225 -24.91 7.58 1.99
N CYS A 226 -25.18 6.30 1.75
CA CYS A 226 -24.58 5.54 0.67
C CYS A 226 -25.01 6.11 -0.69
N ARG A 227 -24.07 6.35 -1.59
CA ARG A 227 -24.35 6.91 -2.91
C ARG A 227 -25.11 5.95 -3.84
N ARG A 228 -25.18 4.65 -3.50
CA ARG A 228 -25.86 3.61 -4.29
C ARG A 228 -27.30 3.37 -3.81
N CYS A 229 -27.53 3.30 -2.48
CA CYS A 229 -28.82 2.89 -1.94
C CYS A 229 -29.41 3.83 -0.86
N GLY A 230 -28.72 4.90 -0.49
CA GLY A 230 -29.16 5.86 0.51
C GLY A 230 -28.99 5.42 1.99
N ALA A 231 -28.76 4.13 2.27
CA ALA A 231 -28.56 3.66 3.65
C ALA A 231 -27.34 4.34 4.30
N VAL A 232 -27.42 4.57 5.62
CA VAL A 232 -26.33 5.22 6.36
C VAL A 232 -25.13 4.29 6.45
N ILE A 233 -23.97 4.79 6.00
CA ILE A 233 -22.69 4.07 6.08
C ILE A 233 -22.29 3.92 7.53
N ARG A 234 -21.88 2.72 7.92
CA ARG A 234 -21.43 2.36 9.26
C ARG A 234 -19.91 2.21 9.31
N SER A 235 -19.36 2.27 10.53
CA SER A 235 -17.96 1.95 10.79
C SER A 235 -17.83 1.32 12.17
N TYR A 236 -16.92 0.33 12.28
CA TYR A 236 -16.58 -0.31 13.54
C TYR A 236 -15.18 -0.90 13.50
N PRO A 237 -14.44 -0.96 14.62
CA PRO A 237 -13.16 -1.66 14.69
C PRO A 237 -13.30 -3.14 14.32
N GLN A 238 -12.37 -3.69 13.55
CA GLN A 238 -12.36 -5.08 13.09
C GLN A 238 -10.99 -5.72 13.32
N GLY A 239 -11.01 -6.97 13.79
CA GLY A 239 -9.83 -7.77 14.05
C GLY A 239 -8.94 -7.29 15.19
N ASP A 240 -7.89 -8.05 15.52
CA ASP A 240 -6.96 -7.79 16.61
C ASP A 240 -6.22 -6.44 16.48
N ALA A 241 -6.00 -6.01 15.26
CA ALA A 241 -5.38 -4.71 14.97
C ALA A 241 -6.36 -3.53 15.05
N ALA A 242 -7.62 -3.77 15.43
CA ALA A 242 -8.72 -2.79 15.55
C ALA A 242 -8.81 -1.85 14.31
N ARG A 243 -8.60 -2.38 13.11
CA ARG A 243 -8.71 -1.60 11.87
C ARG A 243 -10.17 -1.28 11.58
N THR A 244 -10.52 0.00 11.55
CA THR A 244 -11.89 0.43 11.29
C THR A 244 -12.38 -0.10 9.94
N ALA A 245 -13.40 -0.98 9.96
CA ALA A 245 -14.17 -1.34 8.78
C ALA A 245 -15.19 -0.24 8.49
N TYR A 246 -15.39 0.06 7.21
CA TYR A 246 -16.43 0.96 6.71
C TYR A 246 -17.28 0.19 5.72
N TRP A 247 -18.61 0.21 5.89
CA TRP A 247 -19.52 -0.52 5.01
C TRP A 247 -20.89 0.12 4.90
N CYS A 248 -21.62 -0.25 3.86
CA CYS A 248 -23.01 0.11 3.70
C CYS A 248 -23.90 -1.10 4.04
N PRO A 249 -24.70 -1.09 5.12
CA PRO A 249 -25.52 -2.23 5.50
C PRO A 249 -26.63 -2.56 4.47
N GLY A 250 -27.01 -1.61 3.63
CA GLY A 250 -27.98 -1.83 2.55
C GLY A 250 -27.39 -2.57 1.33
N CYS A 251 -26.11 -2.30 1.00
CA CYS A 251 -25.45 -2.90 -0.15
C CYS A 251 -24.64 -4.16 0.18
N GLN A 252 -24.08 -4.23 1.40
CA GLN A 252 -23.12 -5.24 1.84
C GLN A 252 -23.77 -6.00 3.01
N ARG A 253 -24.61 -6.97 2.68
CA ARG A 253 -25.42 -7.72 3.67
C ARG A 253 -24.71 -8.98 4.14
N GLY A 254 -25.10 -9.47 5.31
CA GLY A 254 -24.63 -10.74 5.90
C GLY A 254 -23.36 -10.58 6.74
N GLY A 255 -23.10 -11.63 7.52
CA GLY A 255 -22.06 -11.67 8.53
C GLY A 255 -22.54 -11.16 9.90
N SER A 256 -21.76 -11.45 10.94
CA SER A 256 -22.04 -11.00 12.31
C SER A 256 -21.63 -9.52 12.46
N GLU A 257 -22.48 -8.62 11.95
CA GLU A 257 -22.27 -7.19 12.16
C GLU A 257 -22.30 -6.88 13.67
N PRO A 258 -21.36 -6.07 14.18
CA PRO A 258 -21.42 -5.65 15.58
C PRO A 258 -22.69 -4.85 15.82
N ALA A 259 -23.34 -5.11 16.97
CA ALA A 259 -24.44 -4.27 17.44
C ALA A 259 -23.91 -2.84 17.64
N THR A 260 -24.51 -1.88 16.98
CA THR A 260 -24.18 -0.44 17.07
C THR A 260 -24.95 0.22 18.18
#